data_cc58f6b08f3afaf3e16160e4f4662b7b
#
_entry.id   cc58f6b08f3afaf3e16160e4f4662b7b
#
_cell.length_a   1.000
_cell.length_b   1.000
_cell.length_c   1.000
_cell.angle_alpha   90.00
_cell.angle_beta   90.00
_cell.angle_gamma   90.00
#
_symmetry.space_group_name_H-M   'P 1'
#
loop_
_entity.id
_entity.type
_entity.pdbx_description
1 polymer ?
#
loop_
_entity_poly.entity_id
_entity_poly.type
_entity_poly.pdbx_seq_one_letter_code
_entity_poly.pdbx_strand_id
1 'polypeptide(L)'
;MRLASFFLAFFLSAFAGAAQAQVVTLNKGGFVLTYDCSIHSATRYEYTLTADTGSAARPSSFYKDPDLPAGCLGQTSTASYASIRSGYDRGHLVTSNHMDYNATYIRRANYMTNIVPQVSSFNQGIWVKAENVAECYRYIAPVDVYGGVVYGDASNDYFLASHGIPTPEFFWKTIITRDPNTGTAKAISWIIPNEANLGSLDNYLVTIADLEELLGASYVAINAPASLKNMLPATTWPQPAGCDLS
;
A
#
# COMPACT_ATOMS: atom_id res chain seq x y z
N MET A 1 -66.39 -18.41 36.25
CA MET A 1 -65.23 -17.51 36.30
C MET A 1 -63.98 -18.30 35.88
N ARG A 2 -63.47 -18.10 34.68
CA ARG A 2 -62.25 -18.73 34.21
C ARG A 2 -61.23 -17.60 34.01
N LEU A 3 -60.14 -17.60 34.79
CA LEU A 3 -58.98 -16.70 34.61
C LEU A 3 -58.17 -17.19 33.41
N ALA A 4 -58.07 -16.34 32.45
CA ALA A 4 -57.10 -16.50 31.33
C ALA A 4 -55.75 -15.86 31.71
N SER A 5 -54.71 -16.68 31.84
CA SER A 5 -53.33 -16.22 32.04
C SER A 5 -52.73 -15.85 30.71
N PHE A 6 -52.41 -14.55 30.54
CA PHE A 6 -51.62 -14.06 29.42
C PHE A 6 -50.12 -14.26 29.71
N PHE A 7 -49.46 -15.15 28.95
CA PHE A 7 -48.02 -15.24 28.90
C PHE A 7 -47.51 -14.21 27.89
N LEU A 8 -46.85 -13.17 28.39
CA LEU A 8 -46.14 -12.18 27.58
C LEU A 8 -44.74 -12.73 27.26
N ALA A 9 -44.55 -13.24 26.04
CA ALA A 9 -43.24 -13.69 25.58
C ALA A 9 -42.38 -12.45 25.17
N PHE A 10 -41.36 -12.16 25.98
CA PHE A 10 -40.35 -11.18 25.64
C PHE A 10 -39.39 -11.77 24.57
N PHE A 11 -39.54 -11.34 23.32
CA PHE A 11 -38.54 -11.59 22.29
C PHE A 11 -37.33 -10.65 22.53
N LEU A 12 -36.25 -11.18 23.10
CA LEU A 12 -34.95 -10.51 23.07
C LEU A 12 -34.43 -10.62 21.63
N SER A 13 -34.57 -9.56 20.84
CA SER A 13 -33.87 -9.41 19.57
C SER A 13 -32.39 -9.13 19.86
N ALA A 14 -31.54 -10.16 19.75
CA ALA A 14 -30.10 -9.96 19.74
C ALA A 14 -29.75 -9.22 18.46
N PHE A 15 -29.53 -7.92 18.55
CA PHE A 15 -28.82 -7.16 17.50
C PHE A 15 -27.37 -7.67 17.45
N ALA A 16 -27.08 -8.59 16.55
CA ALA A 16 -25.72 -8.84 16.12
C ALA A 16 -25.27 -7.58 15.36
N GLY A 17 -24.65 -6.66 16.09
CA GLY A 17 -23.95 -5.52 15.46
C GLY A 17 -22.90 -6.09 14.52
N ALA A 18 -23.04 -5.88 13.22
CA ALA A 18 -21.95 -6.12 12.29
C ALA A 18 -20.75 -5.31 12.81
N ALA A 19 -19.65 -5.98 13.13
CA ALA A 19 -18.42 -5.32 13.49
C ALA A 19 -18.01 -4.47 12.29
N GLN A 20 -18.13 -3.16 12.42
CA GLN A 20 -17.72 -2.24 11.37
C GLN A 20 -16.20 -2.35 11.22
N ALA A 21 -15.71 -2.53 10.00
CA ALA A 21 -14.29 -2.61 9.74
C ALA A 21 -13.60 -1.37 10.35
N GLN A 22 -12.70 -1.62 11.31
CA GLN A 22 -11.96 -0.54 11.94
C GLN A 22 -10.78 -0.17 11.05
N VAL A 23 -10.88 0.95 10.36
CA VAL A 23 -9.77 1.53 9.59
C VAL A 23 -9.07 2.57 10.45
N VAL A 24 -7.75 2.45 10.57
CA VAL A 24 -6.92 3.33 11.40
C VAL A 24 -5.77 3.95 10.59
N THR A 25 -5.35 5.14 10.99
CA THR A 25 -4.18 5.80 10.42
C THR A 25 -2.96 5.52 11.29
N LEU A 26 -1.92 4.95 10.72
CA LEU A 26 -0.65 4.65 11.38
C LEU A 26 0.42 5.61 10.87
N ASN A 27 0.81 6.59 11.68
CA ASN A 27 1.94 7.47 11.38
C ASN A 27 3.24 6.81 11.82
N LYS A 28 4.13 6.53 10.87
CA LYS A 28 5.44 5.90 11.07
C LYS A 28 6.62 6.88 11.03
N GLY A 29 6.33 8.18 11.06
CA GLY A 29 7.32 9.24 11.02
C GLY A 29 7.73 9.61 9.58
N GLY A 30 8.33 8.68 8.83
CA GLY A 30 8.68 8.89 7.42
C GLY A 30 7.54 8.63 6.44
N PHE A 31 6.49 7.96 6.87
CA PHE A 31 5.34 7.60 6.05
C PHE A 31 4.08 7.37 6.88
N VAL A 32 2.95 7.38 6.21
CA VAL A 32 1.62 7.13 6.80
C VAL A 32 0.97 5.94 6.11
N LEU A 33 0.34 5.07 6.88
CA LEU A 33 -0.48 3.95 6.39
C LEU A 33 -1.94 4.16 6.78
N THR A 34 -2.85 3.88 5.86
CA THR A 34 -4.25 3.59 6.16
C THR A 34 -4.38 2.08 6.31
N TYR A 35 -4.66 1.62 7.52
CA TYR A 35 -4.64 0.22 7.88
C TYR A 35 -6.05 -0.28 8.21
N ASP A 36 -6.47 -1.35 7.58
CA ASP A 36 -7.74 -2.03 7.87
C ASP A 36 -7.49 -3.20 8.82
N CYS A 37 -7.99 -3.05 10.06
CA CYS A 37 -7.81 -4.04 11.11
C CYS A 37 -8.58 -5.33 10.83
N SER A 38 -9.59 -5.31 9.97
CA SER A 38 -10.41 -6.49 9.66
C SER A 38 -9.70 -7.49 8.74
N ILE A 39 -8.78 -6.98 7.91
CA ILE A 39 -7.99 -7.79 6.97
C ILE A 39 -6.48 -7.82 7.33
N HIS A 40 -6.12 -7.22 8.47
CA HIS A 40 -4.74 -7.15 8.96
C HIS A 40 -3.73 -6.56 7.95
N SER A 41 -4.16 -5.58 7.17
CA SER A 41 -3.35 -4.99 6.11
C SER A 41 -3.53 -3.48 5.98
N ALA A 42 -2.44 -2.80 5.60
CA ALA A 42 -2.58 -1.45 5.06
C ALA A 42 -3.13 -1.54 3.63
N THR A 43 -4.13 -0.70 3.37
CA THR A 43 -4.78 -0.60 2.06
C THR A 43 -4.28 0.59 1.25
N ARG A 44 -3.69 1.59 1.94
CA ARG A 44 -3.14 2.80 1.34
C ARG A 44 -1.92 3.26 2.12
N TYR A 45 -1.00 3.93 1.42
CA TYR A 45 0.15 4.60 2.02
C TYR A 45 0.44 5.94 1.33
N GLU A 46 1.13 6.82 2.06
CA GLU A 46 1.64 8.07 1.51
C GLU A 46 2.93 8.49 2.21
N TYR A 47 3.82 9.12 1.47
CA TYR A 47 5.05 9.74 1.97
C TYR A 47 5.61 10.73 0.96
N THR A 48 6.52 11.60 1.41
CA THR A 48 7.26 12.53 0.55
C THR A 48 8.75 12.18 0.60
N LEU A 49 9.36 12.05 -0.58
CA LEU A 49 10.79 11.92 -0.74
C LEU A 49 11.42 13.28 -1.01
N THR A 50 12.53 13.54 -0.35
CA THR A 50 13.46 14.62 -0.65
C THR A 50 14.78 14.01 -1.12
N ALA A 51 15.75 14.84 -1.52
CA ALA A 51 17.07 14.35 -1.88
C ALA A 51 17.60 13.39 -0.82
N ASP A 52 18.24 12.31 -1.27
CA ASP A 52 18.76 11.30 -0.36
C ASP A 52 19.90 11.86 0.49
N THR A 53 19.81 11.68 1.78
CA THR A 53 20.77 12.19 2.77
C THR A 53 21.23 11.12 3.74
N GLY A 54 20.83 9.85 3.51
CA GLY A 54 21.08 8.76 4.43
C GLY A 54 21.51 7.48 3.76
N SER A 55 21.98 6.55 4.58
CA SER A 55 22.38 5.21 4.15
C SER A 55 22.25 4.22 5.31
N ALA A 56 21.18 4.35 6.09
CA ALA A 56 20.93 3.43 7.20
C ALA A 56 20.71 2.02 6.67
N ALA A 57 21.43 1.06 7.25
CA ALA A 57 21.37 -0.33 6.81
C ALA A 57 19.95 -0.90 6.93
N ARG A 58 19.48 -1.53 5.86
CA ARG A 58 18.19 -2.23 5.83
C ARG A 58 18.23 -3.41 6.81
N PRO A 59 17.27 -3.50 7.76
CA PRO A 59 17.16 -4.65 8.64
C PRO A 59 16.91 -5.95 7.85
N SER A 60 17.57 -7.03 8.23
CA SER A 60 17.33 -8.36 7.64
C SER A 60 16.03 -9.02 8.16
N SER A 61 15.54 -8.55 9.31
CA SER A 61 14.36 -9.10 9.98
C SER A 61 13.12 -8.26 9.74
N PHE A 62 11.96 -8.92 9.81
CA PHE A 62 10.64 -8.29 9.83
C PHE A 62 10.07 -8.35 11.24
N TYR A 63 9.21 -7.42 11.59
CA TYR A 63 8.74 -7.23 12.96
C TYR A 63 7.22 -7.07 13.00
N LYS A 64 6.60 -7.55 14.07
CA LYS A 64 5.23 -7.13 14.39
C LYS A 64 5.24 -5.65 14.73
N ASP A 65 4.20 -4.94 14.31
CA ASP A 65 4.07 -3.51 14.58
C ASP A 65 3.58 -3.28 16.02
N PRO A 66 4.36 -2.63 16.88
CA PRO A 66 3.96 -2.36 18.26
C PRO A 66 2.97 -1.19 18.38
N ASP A 67 2.78 -0.40 17.32
CA ASP A 67 1.99 0.83 17.34
C ASP A 67 0.52 0.60 16.93
N LEU A 68 0.11 -0.66 16.74
CA LEU A 68 -1.30 -0.97 16.46
C LEU A 68 -2.16 -0.65 17.68
N PRO A 69 -3.28 0.08 17.51
CA PRO A 69 -4.16 0.41 18.63
C PRO A 69 -4.84 -0.85 19.19
N ALA A 70 -5.30 -0.75 20.43
CA ALA A 70 -6.01 -1.83 21.10
C ALA A 70 -7.22 -2.30 20.26
N GLY A 71 -7.36 -3.61 20.09
CA GLY A 71 -8.41 -4.22 19.29
C GLY A 71 -8.10 -4.31 17.78
N CYS A 72 -7.06 -3.64 17.30
CA CYS A 72 -6.58 -3.79 15.92
C CYS A 72 -5.47 -4.84 15.87
N LEU A 73 -5.71 -5.93 15.17
CA LEU A 73 -4.74 -7.01 15.06
C LEU A 73 -3.86 -6.83 13.82
N GLY A 74 -2.58 -7.16 13.96
CA GLY A 74 -1.65 -7.29 12.84
C GLY A 74 -1.56 -8.72 12.33
N GLN A 75 -0.76 -8.92 11.31
CA GLN A 75 -0.44 -10.25 10.83
C GLN A 75 0.06 -11.16 11.96
N THR A 76 -0.40 -12.39 11.97
CA THR A 76 -0.09 -13.36 13.05
C THR A 76 1.36 -13.85 13.02
N SER A 77 2.01 -13.79 11.87
CA SER A 77 3.39 -14.28 11.61
C SER A 77 4.24 -13.22 10.91
N THR A 78 5.56 -13.28 11.14
CA THR A 78 6.58 -12.53 10.38
C THR A 78 7.38 -13.46 9.44
N ALA A 79 7.02 -14.73 9.35
CA ALA A 79 7.68 -15.70 8.48
C ALA A 79 7.59 -15.32 7.00
N SER A 80 8.43 -15.91 6.17
CA SER A 80 8.37 -15.69 4.73
C SER A 80 7.13 -16.32 4.13
N TYR A 81 6.42 -15.57 3.28
CA TYR A 81 5.30 -16.11 2.50
C TYR A 81 5.74 -17.29 1.61
N ALA A 82 6.99 -17.26 1.11
CA ALA A 82 7.55 -18.35 0.32
C ALA A 82 7.60 -19.69 1.08
N SER A 83 7.61 -19.69 2.41
CA SER A 83 7.54 -20.93 3.22
C SER A 83 6.15 -21.59 3.17
N ILE A 84 5.12 -20.86 2.81
CA ILE A 84 3.74 -21.35 2.66
C ILE A 84 3.43 -21.61 1.19
N ARG A 85 3.80 -20.67 0.32
CA ARG A 85 3.63 -20.79 -1.13
C ARG A 85 4.84 -20.19 -1.84
N SER A 86 5.61 -21.02 -2.53
CA SER A 86 6.74 -20.56 -3.33
C SER A 86 6.30 -19.52 -4.39
N GLY A 87 7.19 -18.59 -4.72
CA GLY A 87 6.89 -17.52 -5.68
C GLY A 87 6.25 -16.30 -5.08
N TYR A 88 6.17 -16.19 -3.74
CA TYR A 88 5.70 -14.99 -3.04
C TYR A 88 6.76 -14.42 -2.11
N ASP A 89 6.96 -13.12 -2.19
CA ASP A 89 7.84 -12.34 -1.32
C ASP A 89 7.05 -11.62 -0.23
N ARG A 90 7.73 -11.28 0.87
CA ARG A 90 7.29 -10.23 1.80
C ARG A 90 7.52 -8.89 1.14
N GLY A 91 6.52 -8.44 0.37
CA GLY A 91 6.59 -7.21 -0.41
C GLY A 91 6.30 -5.97 0.42
N HIS A 92 7.07 -4.93 0.20
CA HIS A 92 6.87 -3.64 0.86
C HIS A 92 5.85 -2.79 0.11
N LEU A 93 4.94 -2.14 0.85
CA LEU A 93 4.09 -1.06 0.32
C LEU A 93 4.91 0.23 0.20
N VAL A 94 5.45 0.71 1.32
CA VAL A 94 6.44 1.78 1.36
C VAL A 94 7.82 1.17 1.21
N THR A 95 8.54 1.57 0.18
CA THR A 95 9.85 1.06 -0.18
C THR A 95 10.87 1.28 0.94
N SER A 96 11.57 0.21 1.34
CA SER A 96 12.51 0.26 2.46
C SER A 96 13.65 1.25 2.19
N ASN A 97 14.21 1.25 0.98
CA ASN A 97 15.29 2.15 0.58
C ASN A 97 14.91 3.64 0.62
N HIS A 98 13.64 3.95 0.37
CA HIS A 98 13.15 5.33 0.48
C HIS A 98 13.15 5.87 1.93
N MET A 99 13.33 4.99 2.93
CA MET A 99 13.31 5.33 4.36
C MET A 99 14.70 5.28 5.01
N ASP A 100 15.76 5.05 4.27
CA ASP A 100 17.12 4.83 4.78
C ASP A 100 17.82 6.12 5.29
N TYR A 101 17.26 7.29 5.00
CA TYR A 101 17.70 8.53 5.60
C TYR A 101 17.53 8.58 7.13
N ASN A 102 16.80 7.61 7.71
CA ASN A 102 16.61 7.48 9.15
C ASN A 102 16.50 6.02 9.58
N ALA A 103 17.39 5.59 10.49
CA ALA A 103 17.44 4.20 10.98
C ALA A 103 16.14 3.72 11.63
N THR A 104 15.36 4.62 12.24
CA THR A 104 14.04 4.28 12.79
C THR A 104 13.02 4.06 11.69
N TYR A 105 13.02 4.87 10.64
CA TYR A 105 12.03 4.79 9.57
C TYR A 105 12.25 3.57 8.67
N ILE A 106 13.51 3.26 8.31
CA ILE A 106 13.83 2.04 7.56
C ILE A 106 13.47 0.76 8.37
N ARG A 107 13.66 0.80 9.70
CA ARG A 107 13.20 -0.29 10.58
C ARG A 107 11.68 -0.42 10.57
N ARG A 108 10.94 0.70 10.64
CA ARG A 108 9.46 0.72 10.59
C ARG A 108 8.91 0.28 9.24
N ALA A 109 9.64 0.52 8.15
CA ALA A 109 9.29 -0.02 6.84
C ALA A 109 9.25 -1.56 6.84
N ASN A 110 10.02 -2.22 7.72
CA ASN A 110 10.02 -3.68 7.90
C ASN A 110 8.96 -4.17 8.93
N TYR A 111 8.05 -3.32 9.39
CA TYR A 111 6.90 -3.77 10.18
C TYR A 111 5.87 -4.47 9.28
N MET A 112 5.29 -5.56 9.78
CA MET A 112 4.32 -6.37 9.02
C MET A 112 3.07 -5.59 8.60
N THR A 113 2.80 -4.42 9.19
CA THR A 113 1.75 -3.50 8.74
C THR A 113 2.05 -2.84 7.39
N ASN A 114 3.32 -2.81 6.98
CA ASN A 114 3.79 -2.31 5.67
C ASN A 114 4.07 -3.44 4.67
N ILE A 115 3.81 -4.69 5.04
CA ILE A 115 4.19 -5.88 4.28
C ILE A 115 2.95 -6.65 3.83
N VAL A 116 2.94 -7.00 2.55
CA VAL A 116 1.86 -7.78 1.93
C VAL A 116 2.43 -8.89 1.05
N PRO A 117 1.64 -9.96 0.77
CA PRO A 117 2.05 -10.97 -0.20
C PRO A 117 2.20 -10.37 -1.60
N GLN A 118 3.40 -10.44 -2.16
CA GLN A 118 3.69 -10.05 -3.55
C GLN A 118 4.23 -11.22 -4.33
N VAL A 119 3.75 -11.41 -5.56
CA VAL A 119 4.39 -12.36 -6.50
C VAL A 119 5.84 -11.93 -6.72
N SER A 120 6.79 -12.85 -6.54
CA SER A 120 8.23 -12.51 -6.51
C SER A 120 8.70 -11.85 -7.82
N SER A 121 8.24 -12.31 -8.97
CA SER A 121 8.60 -11.71 -10.27
C SER A 121 7.95 -10.33 -10.49
N PHE A 122 6.80 -10.06 -9.88
CA PHE A 122 6.19 -8.73 -9.83
C PHE A 122 7.02 -7.80 -8.94
N ASN A 123 7.27 -8.22 -7.68
CA ASN A 123 8.00 -7.45 -6.67
C ASN A 123 9.41 -7.06 -7.15
N GLN A 124 10.19 -8.05 -7.61
CA GLN A 124 11.57 -7.88 -8.04
C GLN A 124 11.70 -7.35 -9.48
N GLY A 125 10.61 -7.25 -10.20
CA GLY A 125 10.54 -6.86 -11.61
C GLY A 125 9.90 -5.50 -11.83
N ILE A 126 8.63 -5.51 -12.22
CA ILE A 126 7.92 -4.30 -12.65
C ILE A 126 7.68 -3.32 -11.48
N TRP A 127 7.46 -3.83 -10.25
CA TRP A 127 7.20 -2.98 -9.09
C TRP A 127 8.43 -2.16 -8.71
N VAL A 128 9.62 -2.77 -8.67
CA VAL A 128 10.87 -2.05 -8.40
C VAL A 128 11.15 -0.98 -9.47
N LYS A 129 10.71 -1.18 -10.72
CA LYS A 129 10.83 -0.13 -11.76
C LYS A 129 9.97 1.09 -11.45
N ALA A 130 8.76 0.89 -10.90
CA ALA A 130 7.91 2.01 -10.47
C ALA A 130 8.49 2.72 -9.23
N GLU A 131 9.16 1.99 -8.33
CA GLU A 131 9.89 2.56 -7.18
C GLU A 131 11.08 3.40 -7.66
N ASN A 132 11.84 2.91 -8.62
CA ASN A 132 12.98 3.60 -9.20
C ASN A 132 12.60 4.94 -9.86
N VAL A 133 11.36 5.09 -10.37
CA VAL A 133 10.90 6.39 -10.86
C VAL A 133 10.89 7.41 -9.71
N ALA A 134 10.34 7.08 -8.54
CA ALA A 134 10.33 7.98 -7.39
C ALA A 134 11.76 8.25 -6.90
N GLU A 135 12.58 7.19 -6.80
CA GLU A 135 13.97 7.29 -6.37
C GLU A 135 14.78 8.25 -7.26
N CYS A 136 14.67 8.10 -8.58
CA CYS A 136 15.42 8.96 -9.50
C CYS A 136 14.96 10.42 -9.45
N TYR A 137 13.67 10.67 -9.30
CA TYR A 137 13.13 12.03 -9.33
C TYR A 137 13.33 12.80 -8.03
N ARG A 138 13.62 12.13 -6.89
CA ARG A 138 13.90 12.80 -5.61
C ARG A 138 15.14 13.69 -5.65
N TYR A 139 16.07 13.41 -6.58
CA TYR A 139 17.28 14.23 -6.78
C TYR A 139 17.01 15.52 -7.57
N ILE A 140 15.84 15.62 -8.18
CA ILE A 140 15.43 16.80 -8.97
C ILE A 140 14.55 17.74 -8.16
N ALA A 141 13.52 17.20 -7.51
CA ALA A 141 12.58 17.94 -6.70
C ALA A 141 11.94 16.99 -5.69
N PRO A 142 11.31 17.47 -4.61
CA PRO A 142 10.51 16.64 -3.73
C PRO A 142 9.48 15.84 -4.51
N VAL A 143 9.29 14.58 -4.09
CA VAL A 143 8.40 13.61 -4.74
C VAL A 143 7.36 13.15 -3.73
N ASP A 144 6.09 13.45 -3.97
CA ASP A 144 4.99 12.88 -3.20
C ASP A 144 4.61 11.54 -3.79
N VAL A 145 4.60 10.50 -2.95
CA VAL A 145 4.28 9.12 -3.33
C VAL A 145 3.03 8.69 -2.60
N TYR A 146 2.04 8.27 -3.36
CA TYR A 146 0.83 7.63 -2.89
C TYR A 146 0.75 6.23 -3.47
N GLY A 147 0.18 5.31 -2.75
CA GLY A 147 -0.03 3.98 -3.27
C GLY A 147 -0.92 3.14 -2.36
N GLY A 148 -1.20 1.93 -2.81
CA GLY A 148 -2.02 1.01 -2.05
C GLY A 148 -2.24 -0.29 -2.79
N VAL A 149 -3.13 -1.10 -2.24
CA VAL A 149 -3.49 -2.41 -2.77
C VAL A 149 -4.99 -2.57 -2.86
N VAL A 150 -5.42 -3.43 -3.76
CA VAL A 150 -6.83 -3.81 -3.94
C VAL A 150 -6.95 -5.30 -3.66
N TYR A 151 -7.94 -5.66 -2.88
CA TYR A 151 -8.32 -7.03 -2.57
C TYR A 151 -9.66 -7.34 -3.24
N GLY A 152 -9.86 -8.54 -3.73
CA GLY A 152 -11.12 -8.93 -4.38
C GLY A 152 -11.19 -10.41 -4.76
N ASP A 153 -10.07 -11.03 -5.12
CA ASP A 153 -10.01 -12.43 -5.50
C ASP A 153 -9.67 -13.34 -4.31
N ALA A 154 -10.70 -13.92 -3.69
CA ALA A 154 -10.49 -14.87 -2.59
C ALA A 154 -9.81 -16.19 -3.03
N SER A 155 -9.69 -16.48 -4.32
CA SER A 155 -9.06 -17.70 -4.82
C SER A 155 -7.53 -17.69 -4.64
N ASN A 156 -6.93 -16.51 -4.44
CA ASN A 156 -5.50 -16.32 -4.21
C ASN A 156 -5.13 -16.11 -2.74
N ASP A 157 -6.07 -16.21 -1.80
CA ASP A 157 -5.88 -15.94 -0.37
C ASP A 157 -5.13 -17.03 0.39
N TYR A 158 -3.93 -17.35 -0.09
CA TYR A 158 -3.10 -18.45 0.42
C TYR A 158 -2.59 -18.23 1.86
N PHE A 159 -2.61 -16.99 2.35
CA PHE A 159 -1.94 -16.60 3.59
C PHE A 159 -2.89 -16.32 4.75
N LEU A 160 -4.21 -16.46 4.58
CA LEU A 160 -5.19 -16.26 5.65
C LEU A 160 -4.94 -17.14 6.87
N ALA A 161 -4.69 -18.44 6.67
CA ALA A 161 -4.47 -19.39 7.77
C ALA A 161 -3.12 -19.16 8.47
N SER A 162 -2.08 -18.76 7.75
CA SER A 162 -0.70 -18.67 8.28
C SER A 162 -0.36 -17.28 8.83
N HIS A 163 -0.85 -16.23 8.20
CA HIS A 163 -0.51 -14.84 8.51
C HIS A 163 -1.73 -13.99 8.85
N GLY A 164 -2.94 -14.45 8.54
CA GLY A 164 -4.18 -13.71 8.76
C GLY A 164 -4.41 -12.58 7.75
N ILE A 165 -3.74 -12.58 6.61
CA ILE A 165 -3.82 -11.55 5.58
C ILE A 165 -4.30 -12.14 4.25
N PRO A 166 -5.23 -11.49 3.52
CA PRO A 166 -5.54 -11.83 2.13
C PRO A 166 -4.38 -11.46 1.19
N THR A 167 -4.42 -11.95 -0.03
CA THR A 167 -3.44 -11.61 -1.06
C THR A 167 -3.98 -10.46 -1.92
N PRO A 168 -3.23 -9.35 -2.09
CA PRO A 168 -3.66 -8.29 -3.00
C PRO A 168 -3.80 -8.78 -4.44
N GLU A 169 -4.86 -8.35 -5.10
CA GLU A 169 -5.09 -8.58 -6.53
C GLU A 169 -4.35 -7.56 -7.39
N PHE A 170 -4.40 -6.28 -6.97
CA PHE A 170 -3.70 -5.20 -7.65
C PHE A 170 -2.91 -4.34 -6.68
N PHE A 171 -1.86 -3.71 -7.20
CA PHE A 171 -1.11 -2.64 -6.59
C PHE A 171 -1.27 -1.37 -7.41
N TRP A 172 -1.42 -0.24 -6.76
CA TRP A 172 -1.41 1.05 -7.42
C TRP A 172 -0.36 1.97 -6.81
N LYS A 173 0.19 2.84 -7.63
CA LYS A 173 1.15 3.87 -7.20
C LYS A 173 0.95 5.13 -8.01
N THR A 174 0.96 6.27 -7.32
CA THR A 174 0.96 7.61 -7.92
C THR A 174 2.16 8.37 -7.42
N ILE A 175 2.85 9.03 -8.33
CA ILE A 175 3.99 9.89 -8.05
C ILE A 175 3.66 11.28 -8.54
N ILE A 176 3.81 12.29 -7.67
CA ILE A 176 3.64 13.70 -7.99
C ILE A 176 4.95 14.41 -7.71
N THR A 177 5.45 15.18 -8.68
CA THR A 177 6.66 15.99 -8.54
C THR A 177 6.59 17.20 -9.47
N ARG A 178 7.72 17.85 -9.71
CA ARG A 178 7.84 18.97 -10.63
C ARG A 178 8.77 18.63 -11.80
N ASP A 179 8.43 19.14 -12.96
CA ASP A 179 9.34 19.11 -14.11
C ASP A 179 10.59 19.93 -13.80
N PRO A 180 11.80 19.38 -14.01
CA PRO A 180 13.04 20.05 -13.64
C PRO A 180 13.33 21.33 -14.45
N ASN A 181 12.77 21.45 -15.65
CA ASN A 181 13.05 22.57 -16.54
C ASN A 181 12.04 23.71 -16.38
N THR A 182 10.77 23.36 -16.14
CA THR A 182 9.68 24.34 -16.10
C THR A 182 9.17 24.62 -14.70
N GLY A 183 9.49 23.77 -13.70
CA GLY A 183 8.93 23.82 -12.36
C GLY A 183 7.44 23.42 -12.29
N THR A 184 6.83 23.04 -13.42
CA THR A 184 5.43 22.69 -13.50
C THR A 184 5.19 21.34 -12.80
N ALA A 185 4.14 21.24 -12.01
CA ALA A 185 3.76 19.98 -11.40
C ALA A 185 3.40 18.94 -12.45
N LYS A 186 3.84 17.70 -12.23
CA LYS A 186 3.52 16.54 -13.08
C LYS A 186 3.20 15.33 -12.23
N ALA A 187 2.35 14.45 -12.75
CA ALA A 187 1.94 13.22 -12.10
C ALA A 187 2.09 12.02 -13.03
N ILE A 188 2.28 10.87 -12.44
CA ILE A 188 2.23 9.57 -13.13
C ILE A 188 1.59 8.56 -12.17
N SER A 189 0.72 7.70 -12.72
CA SER A 189 0.05 6.68 -11.93
C SER A 189 -0.02 5.36 -12.69
N TRP A 190 0.01 4.28 -11.93
CA TRP A 190 -0.15 2.91 -12.43
C TRP A 190 -1.13 2.14 -11.55
N ILE A 191 -1.84 1.20 -12.16
CA ILE A 191 -2.51 0.09 -11.50
C ILE A 191 -2.03 -1.21 -12.13
N ILE A 192 -1.44 -2.11 -11.34
CA ILE A 192 -0.69 -3.26 -11.85
C ILE A 192 -1.19 -4.51 -11.12
N PRO A 193 -1.57 -5.59 -11.84
CA PRO A 193 -1.97 -6.84 -11.20
C PRO A 193 -0.78 -7.50 -10.48
N ASN A 194 -1.06 -8.18 -9.38
CA ASN A 194 -0.07 -8.93 -8.59
C ASN A 194 0.18 -10.31 -9.22
N GLU A 195 0.76 -10.30 -10.42
CA GLU A 195 0.93 -11.50 -11.25
C GLU A 195 2.36 -11.65 -11.78
N ALA A 196 2.65 -12.81 -12.32
CA ALA A 196 3.89 -13.06 -13.05
C ALA A 196 3.77 -12.65 -14.53
N ASN A 197 4.93 -12.51 -15.17
CA ASN A 197 5.05 -12.30 -16.64
C ASN A 197 4.38 -11.01 -17.16
N LEU A 198 4.42 -9.96 -16.37
CA LEU A 198 3.91 -8.65 -16.74
C LEU A 198 4.80 -7.97 -17.78
N GLY A 199 4.19 -7.13 -18.62
CA GLY A 199 4.87 -6.38 -19.66
C GLY A 199 5.62 -5.13 -19.17
N SER A 200 5.64 -4.07 -20.00
CA SER A 200 6.19 -2.77 -19.63
C SER A 200 5.28 -2.05 -18.63
N LEU A 201 5.86 -1.18 -17.77
CA LEU A 201 5.11 -0.25 -16.93
C LEU A 201 4.12 0.61 -17.73
N ASP A 202 4.45 0.94 -18.97
CA ASP A 202 3.61 1.78 -19.83
C ASP A 202 2.23 1.16 -20.11
N ASN A 203 2.12 -0.17 -20.03
CA ASN A 203 0.85 -0.88 -20.23
C ASN A 203 -0.14 -0.68 -19.08
N TYR A 204 0.31 -0.16 -17.95
CA TYR A 204 -0.46 -0.03 -16.70
C TYR A 204 -0.65 1.43 -16.28
N LEU A 205 -0.30 2.38 -17.17
CA LEU A 205 -0.50 3.81 -16.94
C LEU A 205 -2.00 4.14 -16.87
N VAL A 206 -2.37 4.91 -15.88
CA VAL A 206 -3.71 5.47 -15.69
C VAL A 206 -3.60 6.91 -15.24
N THR A 207 -4.67 7.69 -15.38
CA THR A 207 -4.75 8.99 -14.73
C THR A 207 -5.10 8.83 -13.25
N ILE A 208 -4.83 9.83 -12.43
CA ILE A 208 -5.34 9.85 -11.04
C ILE A 208 -6.87 9.83 -11.04
N ALA A 209 -7.51 10.50 -11.99
CA ALA A 209 -8.96 10.54 -12.11
C ALA A 209 -9.55 9.15 -12.40
N ASP A 210 -8.94 8.39 -13.35
CA ASP A 210 -9.35 7.01 -13.63
C ASP A 210 -9.16 6.11 -12.41
N LEU A 211 -8.06 6.31 -11.67
CA LEU A 211 -7.77 5.54 -10.46
C LEU A 211 -8.82 5.84 -9.36
N GLU A 212 -9.19 7.11 -9.18
CA GLU A 212 -10.25 7.51 -8.24
C GLU A 212 -11.63 7.00 -8.66
N GLU A 213 -11.94 6.98 -9.97
CA GLU A 213 -13.18 6.42 -10.49
C GLU A 213 -13.24 4.90 -10.27
N LEU A 214 -12.17 4.18 -10.59
CA LEU A 214 -12.12 2.73 -10.48
C LEU A 214 -12.16 2.23 -9.04
N LEU A 215 -11.40 2.86 -8.15
CA LEU A 215 -11.23 2.40 -6.77
C LEU A 215 -12.08 3.16 -5.75
N GLY A 216 -12.69 4.26 -6.15
CA GLY A 216 -13.40 5.19 -5.28
C GLY A 216 -12.50 6.30 -4.74
N ALA A 217 -12.94 7.56 -4.93
CA ALA A 217 -12.16 8.75 -4.55
C ALA A 217 -11.80 8.81 -3.06
N SER A 218 -12.67 8.28 -2.17
CA SER A 218 -12.39 8.20 -0.73
C SER A 218 -11.28 7.21 -0.38
N TYR A 219 -11.13 6.15 -1.18
CA TYR A 219 -10.11 5.14 -0.99
C TYR A 219 -8.73 5.62 -1.46
N VAL A 220 -8.65 6.24 -2.63
CA VAL A 220 -7.40 6.78 -3.19
C VAL A 220 -7.00 8.08 -2.51
N ALA A 221 -7.94 9.04 -2.39
CA ALA A 221 -7.83 10.31 -1.66
C ALA A 221 -6.53 11.10 -1.97
N ILE A 222 -6.23 11.33 -3.26
CA ILE A 222 -5.08 12.12 -3.68
C ILE A 222 -5.47 13.60 -3.79
N ASN A 223 -4.87 14.45 -2.96
CA ASN A 223 -5.10 15.89 -2.99
C ASN A 223 -4.27 16.54 -4.12
N ALA A 224 -4.87 16.68 -5.30
CA ALA A 224 -4.26 17.31 -6.46
C ALA A 224 -5.30 18.10 -7.27
N PRO A 225 -4.90 19.15 -8.00
CA PRO A 225 -5.83 19.89 -8.88
C PRO A 225 -6.29 19.00 -10.05
N ALA A 226 -7.48 19.30 -10.59
CA ALA A 226 -8.08 18.52 -11.67
C ALA A 226 -7.18 18.41 -12.92
N SER A 227 -6.42 19.46 -13.24
CA SER A 227 -5.46 19.42 -14.36
C SER A 227 -4.38 18.36 -14.16
N LEU A 228 -3.94 18.16 -12.94
CA LEU A 228 -2.95 17.14 -12.59
C LEU A 228 -3.58 15.75 -12.53
N LYS A 229 -4.82 15.64 -12.00
CA LYS A 229 -5.57 14.38 -11.95
C LYS A 229 -5.88 13.79 -13.31
N ASN A 230 -6.07 14.62 -14.32
CA ASN A 230 -6.33 14.19 -15.71
C ASN A 230 -5.07 14.03 -16.56
N MET A 231 -3.89 14.15 -15.96
CA MET A 231 -2.62 13.99 -16.69
C MET A 231 -2.33 12.50 -16.93
N LEU A 232 -2.21 12.12 -18.20
CA LEU A 232 -1.74 10.79 -18.61
C LEU A 232 -0.45 10.94 -19.40
N PRO A 233 0.71 10.57 -18.86
CA PRO A 233 1.95 10.53 -19.61
C PRO A 233 1.87 9.50 -20.75
N ALA A 234 2.51 9.78 -21.89
CA ALA A 234 2.56 8.83 -23.01
C ALA A 234 3.36 7.57 -22.68
N THR A 235 4.35 7.71 -21.81
CA THR A 235 5.21 6.61 -21.31
C THR A 235 5.61 6.89 -19.86
N THR A 236 6.11 5.87 -19.20
CA THR A 236 6.81 6.01 -17.93
C THR A 236 7.94 7.03 -18.07
N TRP A 237 8.08 7.89 -17.08
CA TRP A 237 9.11 8.94 -17.14
C TRP A 237 10.51 8.32 -17.24
N PRO A 238 11.35 8.83 -18.14
CA PRO A 238 12.73 8.36 -18.26
C PRO A 238 13.52 8.66 -16.98
N GLN A 239 14.47 7.81 -16.68
CA GLN A 239 15.39 8.07 -15.59
C GLN A 239 16.25 9.31 -15.92
N PRO A 240 16.32 10.31 -15.02
CA PRO A 240 17.21 11.43 -15.19
C PRO A 240 18.69 10.98 -15.22
N ALA A 241 19.53 11.74 -15.91
CA ALA A 241 20.97 11.49 -15.88
C ALA A 241 21.51 11.65 -14.45
N GLY A 242 22.37 10.71 -14.02
CA GLY A 242 22.95 10.70 -12.67
C GLY A 242 22.05 10.17 -11.57
N CYS A 243 20.93 9.51 -11.92
CA CYS A 243 20.13 8.79 -10.93
C CYS A 243 20.96 7.68 -10.27
N ASP A 244 21.03 7.71 -8.95
CA ASP A 244 21.58 6.65 -8.12
C ASP A 244 20.43 5.75 -7.63
N LEU A 245 20.59 4.44 -7.79
CA LEU A 245 19.63 3.41 -7.37
C LEU A 245 20.20 2.52 -6.25
N SER A 246 21.34 2.92 -5.67
CA SER A 246 21.99 2.16 -4.60
C SER A 246 21.33 2.32 -3.24
#